data_b9bb939820ff60a31f3a7e632c2b76cd
#
_entry.id   b9bb939820ff60a31f3a7e632c2b76cd
#
_cell.length_a   1.000
_cell.length_b   1.000
_cell.length_c   1.000
_cell.angle_alpha   90.00
_cell.angle_beta   90.00
_cell.angle_gamma   90.00
#
_symmetry.space_group_name_H-M   'P 1'
#
loop_
_entity.id
_entity.type
_entity.pdbx_description
1 polymer ?
#
loop_
_entity_poly.entity_id
_entity_poly.type
_entity_poly.pdbx_seq_one_letter_code
_entity_poly.pdbx_strand_id
1 'polypeptide(L)'
;MFDVQRELGGALGFRHVDSGRRVLVEVQGDVRHAGGEVLLQDVDVALQRGQRVRVAGANGAGKSTLLAVLLARLSDAAEQVGILPQELSDPSRVLEDVRRLDPEVRGRVLGTLATLGVDPDRVLVTDAPSPGEARKLALAGLLSATASVLVLDEPTNHLDLPSIERLEAALAAWDGALVLVTHDEALAAAATTTTWEVADGRVDVRLDEGRPGVP
;
A
#
# COMPACT_ATOMS: atom_id res chain seq x y z
N MET A 1 -7.15 -24.18 34.27
CA MET A 1 -6.43 -23.02 33.72
C MET A 1 -5.98 -23.46 32.34
N PHE A 2 -6.85 -23.31 31.33
CA PHE A 2 -6.55 -23.71 29.95
C PHE A 2 -6.12 -22.45 29.22
N ASP A 3 -4.81 -22.40 28.94
CA ASP A 3 -4.22 -21.39 28.06
C ASP A 3 -4.61 -21.77 26.64
N VAL A 4 -5.71 -21.21 26.15
CA VAL A 4 -6.07 -21.30 24.74
C VAL A 4 -5.20 -20.27 24.03
N GLN A 5 -3.97 -20.62 23.65
CA GLN A 5 -3.27 -19.97 22.58
C GLN A 5 -4.17 -20.10 21.35
N ARG A 6 -5.02 -19.08 21.13
CA ARG A 6 -5.65 -18.89 19.82
C ARG A 6 -4.50 -18.76 18.83
N GLU A 7 -4.33 -19.73 17.97
CA GLU A 7 -3.48 -19.57 16.80
C GLU A 7 -4.06 -18.43 15.97
N LEU A 8 -3.54 -17.22 16.21
CA LEU A 8 -3.80 -16.06 15.41
C LEU A 8 -3.06 -16.29 14.10
N GLY A 9 -3.76 -16.72 13.07
CA GLY A 9 -3.16 -16.99 11.77
C GLY A 9 -4.19 -17.39 10.72
N GLY A 10 -4.07 -16.81 9.54
CA GLY A 10 -4.88 -17.07 8.37
C GLY A 10 -4.24 -16.41 7.15
N ALA A 11 -4.71 -16.75 5.95
CA ALA A 11 -4.28 -16.08 4.74
C ALA A 11 -4.86 -14.65 4.70
N LEU A 12 -4.02 -13.68 4.35
CA LEU A 12 -4.46 -12.33 4.00
C LEU A 12 -4.76 -12.28 2.50
N GLY A 13 -5.66 -11.38 2.10
CA GLY A 13 -5.95 -11.13 0.69
C GLY A 13 -6.59 -9.78 0.49
N PHE A 14 -6.18 -9.09 -0.56
CA PHE A 14 -6.82 -7.84 -0.99
C PHE A 14 -8.08 -8.13 -1.80
N ARG A 15 -9.08 -7.27 -1.67
CA ARG A 15 -10.31 -7.36 -2.45
C ARG A 15 -10.16 -6.50 -3.70
N HIS A 16 -10.16 -7.15 -4.86
CA HIS A 16 -10.01 -6.49 -6.14
C HIS A 16 -11.37 -6.08 -6.74
N VAL A 17 -11.40 -4.91 -7.35
CA VAL A 17 -12.43 -4.50 -8.31
C VAL A 17 -11.73 -4.11 -9.61
N ASP A 18 -12.24 -4.60 -10.72
CA ASP A 18 -11.65 -4.28 -12.02
C ASP A 18 -11.99 -2.85 -12.43
N SER A 19 -10.97 -2.10 -12.87
CA SER A 19 -11.18 -0.81 -13.53
C SER A 19 -11.57 -1.05 -14.99
N GLY A 20 -12.56 -0.35 -15.47
CA GLY A 20 -12.95 -0.38 -16.90
C GLY A 20 -11.90 0.24 -17.83
N ARG A 21 -10.83 0.84 -17.30
CA ARG A 21 -9.78 1.52 -18.05
C ARG A 21 -8.53 0.64 -18.19
N ARG A 22 -7.86 0.71 -19.34
CA ARG A 22 -6.57 0.08 -19.56
C ARG A 22 -5.44 0.89 -18.91
N VAL A 23 -5.45 2.20 -19.11
CA VAL A 23 -4.53 3.14 -18.45
C VAL A 23 -5.30 3.81 -17.32
N LEU A 24 -4.82 3.63 -16.09
CA LEU A 24 -5.46 4.12 -14.87
C LEU A 24 -5.07 5.57 -14.61
N VAL A 25 -3.80 5.89 -14.84
CA VAL A 25 -3.25 7.23 -14.65
C VAL A 25 -2.01 7.44 -15.49
N GLU A 26 -1.80 8.68 -15.94
CA GLU A 26 -0.59 9.15 -16.60
C GLU A 26 -0.04 10.37 -15.86
N VAL A 27 1.27 10.44 -15.70
CA VAL A 27 1.98 11.62 -15.18
C VAL A 27 2.96 12.06 -16.25
N GLN A 28 2.66 13.20 -16.88
CA GLN A 28 3.47 13.79 -17.95
C GLN A 28 3.87 15.22 -17.60
N GLY A 29 5.11 15.60 -17.95
CA GLY A 29 5.70 16.91 -17.72
C GLY A 29 6.42 17.02 -16.38
N ASP A 30 6.65 18.25 -15.93
CA ASP A 30 7.39 18.54 -14.71
C ASP A 30 6.56 18.23 -13.46
N VAL A 31 7.17 17.52 -12.51
CA VAL A 31 6.64 17.35 -11.16
C VAL A 31 7.26 18.38 -10.24
N ARG A 32 6.40 19.17 -9.56
CA ARG A 32 6.81 20.29 -8.72
C ARG A 32 6.57 20.00 -7.25
N HIS A 33 7.45 20.52 -6.42
CA HIS A 33 7.23 20.59 -4.98
C HIS A 33 6.08 21.56 -4.64
N ALA A 34 5.49 21.46 -3.45
CA ALA A 34 4.43 22.36 -2.99
C ALA A 34 4.80 23.85 -3.06
N GLY A 35 6.11 24.19 -3.03
CA GLY A 35 6.65 25.53 -3.22
C GLY A 35 6.76 26.01 -4.67
N GLY A 36 6.36 25.17 -5.67
CA GLY A 36 6.40 25.50 -7.10
C GLY A 36 7.73 25.19 -7.79
N GLU A 37 8.78 24.82 -7.07
CA GLU A 37 10.06 24.43 -7.63
C GLU A 37 9.95 23.08 -8.36
N VAL A 38 10.60 22.97 -9.53
CA VAL A 38 10.64 21.71 -10.30
C VAL A 38 11.54 20.73 -9.59
N LEU A 39 11.00 19.57 -9.22
CA LEU A 39 11.73 18.49 -8.55
C LEU A 39 12.09 17.37 -9.52
N LEU A 40 11.16 17.02 -10.42
CA LEU A 40 11.41 16.04 -11.47
C LEU A 40 11.04 16.68 -12.82
N GLN A 41 11.89 16.53 -13.82
CA GLN A 41 11.75 17.10 -15.15
C GLN A 41 11.34 16.03 -16.15
N ASP A 42 10.53 16.43 -17.13
CA ASP A 42 10.14 15.59 -18.26
C ASP A 42 9.67 14.19 -17.87
N VAL A 43 8.90 14.10 -16.77
CA VAL A 43 8.32 12.81 -16.33
C VAL A 43 7.36 12.32 -17.40
N ASP A 44 7.46 11.05 -17.78
CA ASP A 44 6.52 10.37 -18.66
C ASP A 44 6.33 8.93 -18.17
N VAL A 45 5.38 8.76 -17.25
CA VAL A 45 5.02 7.46 -16.68
C VAL A 45 3.53 7.24 -16.73
N ALA A 46 3.13 5.99 -16.96
CA ALA A 46 1.75 5.57 -16.96
C ALA A 46 1.58 4.30 -16.12
N LEU A 47 0.56 4.28 -15.25
CA LEU A 47 0.15 3.08 -14.55
C LEU A 47 -0.98 2.41 -15.31
N GLN A 48 -0.77 1.18 -15.74
CA GLN A 48 -1.76 0.37 -16.42
C GLN A 48 -2.49 -0.56 -15.44
N ARG A 49 -3.67 -1.03 -15.83
CA ARG A 49 -4.42 -2.04 -15.10
C ARG A 49 -3.58 -3.30 -14.92
N GLY A 50 -3.51 -3.82 -13.69
CA GLY A 50 -2.72 -4.99 -13.33
C GLY A 50 -1.21 -4.77 -13.34
N GLN A 51 -0.72 -3.57 -13.69
CA GLN A 51 0.71 -3.28 -13.64
C GLN A 51 1.22 -3.18 -12.21
N ARG A 52 2.41 -3.69 -11.97
CA ARG A 52 3.02 -3.81 -10.64
C ARG A 52 4.34 -3.05 -10.64
N VAL A 53 4.31 -1.86 -10.06
CA VAL A 53 5.41 -0.89 -10.13
C VAL A 53 6.08 -0.75 -8.78
N ARG A 54 7.41 -0.87 -8.74
CA ARG A 54 8.26 -0.35 -7.66
C ARG A 54 8.65 1.08 -7.98
N VAL A 55 8.53 2.00 -7.02
CA VAL A 55 9.14 3.32 -7.12
C VAL A 55 10.41 3.30 -6.28
N ALA A 56 11.58 3.32 -6.94
CA ALA A 56 12.89 3.26 -6.33
C ALA A 56 13.62 4.60 -6.41
N GLY A 57 14.68 4.77 -5.63
CA GLY A 57 15.51 5.95 -5.60
C GLY A 57 15.93 6.37 -4.20
N ALA A 58 16.93 7.22 -4.09
CA ALA A 58 17.47 7.71 -2.82
C ALA A 58 16.42 8.48 -1.99
N ASN A 59 16.69 8.65 -0.69
CA ASN A 59 15.87 9.51 0.15
C ASN A 59 15.99 10.96 -0.35
N GLY A 60 14.85 11.65 -0.45
CA GLY A 60 14.81 13.01 -1.00
C GLY A 60 14.79 13.11 -2.53
N ALA A 61 14.91 12.00 -3.27
CA ALA A 61 14.92 12.02 -4.75
C ALA A 61 13.59 12.47 -5.38
N GLY A 62 12.49 12.55 -4.61
CA GLY A 62 11.19 13.00 -5.13
C GLY A 62 10.12 11.92 -5.19
N LYS A 63 10.37 10.72 -4.66
CA LYS A 63 9.41 9.60 -4.65
C LYS A 63 8.04 9.99 -4.08
N SER A 64 8.03 10.60 -2.89
CA SER A 64 6.76 10.99 -2.22
C SER A 64 6.02 12.10 -2.99
N THR A 65 6.75 13.00 -3.66
CA THR A 65 6.12 14.03 -4.52
C THR A 65 5.52 13.40 -5.77
N LEU A 66 6.22 12.45 -6.40
CA LEU A 66 5.68 11.67 -7.52
C LEU A 66 4.41 10.91 -7.11
N LEU A 67 4.44 10.24 -5.94
CA LEU A 67 3.27 9.55 -5.40
C LEU A 67 2.10 10.50 -5.13
N ALA A 68 2.34 11.69 -4.59
CA ALA A 68 1.29 12.67 -4.34
C ALA A 68 0.61 13.11 -5.64
N VAL A 69 1.38 13.36 -6.71
CA VAL A 69 0.85 13.70 -8.04
C VAL A 69 0.06 12.52 -8.62
N LEU A 70 0.59 11.31 -8.50
CA LEU A 70 -0.08 10.09 -8.96
C LEU A 70 -1.44 9.91 -8.26
N LEU A 71 -1.47 10.05 -6.93
CA LEU A 71 -2.69 9.92 -6.11
C LEU A 71 -3.74 10.97 -6.46
N ALA A 72 -3.32 12.22 -6.68
CA ALA A 72 -4.23 13.28 -7.11
C ALA A 72 -4.90 12.92 -8.43
N ARG A 73 -4.13 12.47 -9.42
CA ARG A 73 -4.66 12.07 -10.73
C ARG A 73 -5.51 10.80 -10.70
N LEU A 74 -5.18 9.82 -9.85
CA LEU A 74 -6.03 8.64 -9.62
C LEU A 74 -7.37 9.02 -9.01
N SER A 75 -7.39 9.99 -8.09
CA SER A 75 -8.62 10.54 -7.52
C SER A 75 -9.48 11.24 -8.57
N ASP A 76 -8.87 12.07 -9.43
CA ASP A 76 -9.56 12.73 -10.54
C ASP A 76 -10.16 11.72 -11.54
N ALA A 77 -9.50 10.58 -11.70
CA ALA A 77 -9.96 9.48 -12.54
C ALA A 77 -11.05 8.61 -11.89
N ALA A 78 -11.43 8.90 -10.64
CA ALA A 78 -12.41 8.17 -9.83
C ALA A 78 -12.05 6.67 -9.63
N GLU A 79 -10.75 6.36 -9.60
CA GLU A 79 -10.29 5.00 -9.29
C GLU A 79 -10.47 4.69 -7.80
N GLN A 80 -10.74 3.42 -7.50
CA GLN A 80 -10.80 2.94 -6.11
C GLN A 80 -9.38 2.62 -5.64
N VAL A 81 -8.77 3.56 -4.92
CA VAL A 81 -7.38 3.49 -4.48
C VAL A 81 -7.28 3.09 -3.02
N GLY A 82 -6.59 2.00 -2.76
CA GLY A 82 -6.15 1.63 -1.42
C GLY A 82 -4.79 2.25 -1.12
N ILE A 83 -4.68 3.04 -0.05
CA ILE A 83 -3.46 3.77 0.28
C ILE A 83 -2.95 3.36 1.65
N LEU A 84 -1.66 3.03 1.73
CA LEU A 84 -0.94 2.90 2.99
C LEU A 84 0.26 3.85 2.94
N PRO A 85 0.21 5.01 3.61
CA PRO A 85 1.31 5.98 3.61
C PRO A 85 2.49 5.48 4.46
N GLN A 86 3.67 6.04 4.26
CA GLN A 86 4.88 5.72 5.05
C GLN A 86 4.63 5.95 6.55
N GLU A 87 4.03 7.07 6.91
CA GLU A 87 3.69 7.41 8.29
C GLU A 87 2.19 7.67 8.40
N LEU A 88 1.59 7.19 9.47
CA LEU A 88 0.23 7.53 9.85
C LEU A 88 0.26 8.84 10.64
N SER A 89 -0.33 9.89 10.07
CA SER A 89 -0.34 11.22 10.67
C SER A 89 -1.01 11.26 12.05
N ASP A 90 -1.97 10.38 12.28
CA ASP A 90 -2.67 10.23 13.55
C ASP A 90 -3.09 8.76 13.78
N PRO A 91 -2.31 8.00 14.58
CA PRO A 91 -2.64 6.63 14.94
C PRO A 91 -4.02 6.47 15.61
N SER A 92 -4.44 7.43 16.44
CA SER A 92 -5.73 7.37 17.16
C SER A 92 -6.89 7.51 16.19
N ARG A 93 -6.74 8.31 15.12
CA ARG A 93 -7.76 8.48 14.09
C ARG A 93 -8.04 7.17 13.34
N VAL A 94 -7.02 6.37 13.07
CA VAL A 94 -7.21 5.06 12.42
C VAL A 94 -8.14 4.18 13.26
N LEU A 95 -7.96 4.16 14.59
CA LEU A 95 -8.83 3.42 15.49
C LEU A 95 -10.25 3.99 15.53
N GLU A 96 -10.38 5.32 15.56
CA GLU A 96 -11.69 5.96 15.52
C GLU A 96 -12.45 5.66 14.23
N ASP A 97 -11.78 5.70 13.10
CA ASP A 97 -12.38 5.38 11.80
C ASP A 97 -12.87 3.92 11.78
N VAL A 98 -12.09 2.98 12.31
CA VAL A 98 -12.52 1.57 12.44
C VAL A 98 -13.72 1.43 13.39
N ARG A 99 -13.77 2.16 14.50
CA ARG A 99 -14.91 2.16 15.43
C ARG A 99 -16.21 2.65 14.78
N ARG A 100 -16.11 3.56 13.80
CA ARG A 100 -17.26 4.14 13.07
C ARG A 100 -17.76 3.29 11.91
N LEU A 101 -17.00 2.25 11.50
CA LEU A 101 -17.42 1.36 10.43
C LEU A 101 -18.71 0.61 10.78
N ASP A 102 -19.48 0.28 9.76
CA ASP A 102 -20.60 -0.65 9.90
C ASP A 102 -20.15 -1.95 10.58
N PRO A 103 -21.02 -2.56 11.43
CA PRO A 103 -20.63 -3.73 12.22
C PRO A 103 -20.05 -4.89 11.39
N GLU A 104 -20.57 -5.13 10.19
CA GLU A 104 -20.07 -6.18 9.30
C GLU A 104 -18.67 -5.86 8.76
N VAL A 105 -18.45 -4.62 8.29
CA VAL A 105 -17.15 -4.15 7.79
C VAL A 105 -16.13 -4.17 8.91
N ARG A 106 -16.51 -3.63 10.08
CA ARG A 106 -15.67 -3.63 11.28
C ARG A 106 -15.27 -5.05 11.69
N GLY A 107 -16.22 -5.99 11.66
CA GLY A 107 -15.94 -7.40 11.95
C GLY A 107 -14.88 -8.00 11.02
N ARG A 108 -14.93 -7.68 9.72
CA ARG A 108 -13.88 -8.10 8.75
C ARG A 108 -12.53 -7.49 9.07
N VAL A 109 -12.48 -6.18 9.34
CA VAL A 109 -11.22 -5.49 9.70
C VAL A 109 -10.62 -6.08 10.97
N LEU A 110 -11.42 -6.34 11.99
CA LEU A 110 -10.94 -6.92 13.24
C LEU A 110 -10.50 -8.38 13.08
N GLY A 111 -11.18 -9.16 12.24
CA GLY A 111 -10.74 -10.51 11.88
C GLY A 111 -9.39 -10.50 11.16
N THR A 112 -9.20 -9.57 10.22
CA THR A 112 -7.91 -9.37 9.52
C THR A 112 -6.82 -8.90 10.50
N LEU A 113 -7.15 -8.00 11.43
CA LEU A 113 -6.24 -7.54 12.48
C LEU A 113 -5.75 -8.70 13.36
N ALA A 114 -6.66 -9.60 13.76
CA ALA A 114 -6.32 -10.81 14.50
C ALA A 114 -5.33 -11.70 13.70
N THR A 115 -5.52 -11.81 12.39
CA THR A 115 -4.59 -12.52 11.49
C THR A 115 -3.19 -11.89 11.48
N LEU A 116 -3.11 -10.57 11.66
CA LEU A 116 -1.85 -9.84 11.82
C LEU A 116 -1.26 -9.92 13.25
N GLY A 117 -1.81 -10.79 14.10
CA GLY A 117 -1.28 -11.04 15.44
C GLY A 117 -1.60 -9.95 16.48
N VAL A 118 -2.62 -9.13 16.25
CA VAL A 118 -3.08 -8.12 17.20
C VAL A 118 -4.43 -8.54 17.76
N ASP A 119 -4.57 -8.48 19.09
CA ASP A 119 -5.84 -8.75 19.78
C ASP A 119 -6.85 -7.62 19.52
N PRO A 120 -7.96 -7.89 18.79
CA PRO A 120 -8.93 -6.88 18.44
C PRO A 120 -9.65 -6.30 19.67
N ASP A 121 -9.93 -7.12 20.67
CA ASP A 121 -10.67 -6.69 21.86
C ASP A 121 -9.82 -5.71 22.68
N ARG A 122 -8.52 -5.97 22.77
CA ARG A 122 -7.57 -5.07 23.42
C ARG A 122 -7.46 -3.72 22.69
N VAL A 123 -7.37 -3.75 21.35
CA VAL A 123 -7.25 -2.51 20.55
C VAL A 123 -8.52 -1.67 20.63
N LEU A 124 -9.69 -2.31 20.64
CA LEU A 124 -10.96 -1.57 20.69
C LEU A 124 -11.19 -0.81 22.01
N VAL A 125 -10.57 -1.24 23.12
CA VAL A 125 -10.73 -0.59 24.42
C VAL A 125 -9.57 0.35 24.77
N THR A 126 -8.51 0.40 23.96
CA THR A 126 -7.39 1.32 24.20
C THR A 126 -7.76 2.76 23.80
N ASP A 127 -7.18 3.74 24.48
CA ASP A 127 -7.34 5.15 24.11
C ASP A 127 -6.50 5.51 22.88
N ALA A 128 -5.32 4.92 22.76
CA ALA A 128 -4.44 5.10 21.62
C ALA A 128 -3.67 3.81 21.29
N PRO A 129 -3.70 3.33 20.06
CA PRO A 129 -2.89 2.19 19.63
C PRO A 129 -1.41 2.58 19.57
N SER A 130 -0.51 1.63 19.82
CA SER A 130 0.91 1.81 19.51
C SER A 130 1.12 2.02 18.00
N PRO A 131 2.24 2.61 17.55
CA PRO A 131 2.52 2.81 16.12
C PRO A 131 2.41 1.52 15.30
N GLY A 132 2.90 0.39 15.83
CA GLY A 132 2.80 -0.91 15.17
C GLY A 132 1.36 -1.43 15.12
N GLU A 133 0.56 -1.27 16.17
CA GLU A 133 -0.86 -1.64 16.18
C GLU A 133 -1.66 -0.79 15.21
N ALA A 134 -1.42 0.53 15.19
CA ALA A 134 -2.06 1.44 14.24
C ALA A 134 -1.71 1.08 12.79
N ARG A 135 -0.46 0.72 12.52
CA ARG A 135 -0.01 0.27 11.20
C ARG A 135 -0.73 -1.00 10.76
N LYS A 136 -0.78 -2.01 11.64
CA LYS A 136 -1.51 -3.26 11.39
C LYS A 136 -3.01 -3.02 11.23
N LEU A 137 -3.58 -2.10 12.00
CA LEU A 137 -5.00 -1.73 11.88
C LEU A 137 -5.30 -1.03 10.55
N ALA A 138 -4.44 -0.11 10.11
CA ALA A 138 -4.55 0.54 8.80
C ALA A 138 -4.44 -0.49 7.66
N LEU A 139 -3.48 -1.42 7.76
CA LEU A 139 -3.32 -2.52 6.81
C LEU A 139 -4.54 -3.45 6.81
N ALA A 140 -5.10 -3.78 7.98
CA ALA A 140 -6.32 -4.59 8.09
C ALA A 140 -7.53 -3.89 7.44
N GLY A 141 -7.65 -2.58 7.61
CA GLY A 141 -8.65 -1.75 6.93
C GLY A 141 -8.49 -1.82 5.41
N LEU A 142 -7.27 -1.64 4.92
CA LEU A 142 -6.95 -1.70 3.49
C LEU A 142 -7.25 -3.07 2.87
N LEU A 143 -6.85 -4.17 3.54
CA LEU A 143 -7.15 -5.54 3.10
C LEU A 143 -8.65 -5.86 3.08
N SER A 144 -9.43 -5.19 3.91
CA SER A 144 -10.88 -5.37 4.00
C SER A 144 -11.67 -4.49 3.03
N ALA A 145 -11.04 -3.45 2.49
CA ALA A 145 -11.60 -2.57 1.46
C ALA A 145 -11.47 -3.19 0.06
N THR A 146 -12.25 -2.67 -0.88
CA THR A 146 -12.14 -3.04 -2.29
C THR A 146 -11.37 -1.97 -3.02
N ALA A 147 -10.40 -2.35 -3.85
CA ALA A 147 -9.57 -1.42 -4.61
C ALA A 147 -9.29 -1.93 -6.03
N SER A 148 -9.03 -1.03 -6.98
CA SER A 148 -8.48 -1.31 -8.30
C SER A 148 -6.97 -1.04 -8.33
N VAL A 149 -6.51 -0.14 -7.46
CA VAL A 149 -5.11 0.27 -7.33
C VAL A 149 -4.71 0.25 -5.86
N LEU A 150 -3.54 -0.30 -5.56
CA LEU A 150 -2.87 -0.17 -4.26
C LEU A 150 -1.67 0.75 -4.39
N VAL A 151 -1.54 1.71 -3.50
CA VAL A 151 -0.37 2.59 -3.36
C VAL A 151 0.17 2.42 -1.94
N LEU A 152 1.30 1.74 -1.82
CA LEU A 152 1.90 1.36 -0.54
C LEU A 152 3.27 2.01 -0.42
N ASP A 153 3.46 2.81 0.62
CA ASP A 153 4.72 3.46 0.94
C ASP A 153 5.33 2.84 2.20
N GLU A 154 6.46 2.13 2.05
CA GLU A 154 7.17 1.38 3.08
C GLU A 154 6.23 0.50 3.93
N PRO A 155 5.46 -0.42 3.31
CA PRO A 155 4.39 -1.14 4.02
C PRO A 155 4.89 -2.08 5.10
N THR A 156 6.16 -2.49 5.08
CA THR A 156 6.78 -3.39 6.07
C THR A 156 7.21 -2.69 7.35
N ASN A 157 7.26 -1.35 7.37
CA ASN A 157 7.65 -0.59 8.56
C ASN A 157 6.74 -0.92 9.75
N HIS A 158 7.34 -1.18 10.91
CA HIS A 158 6.65 -1.54 12.15
C HIS A 158 5.85 -2.87 12.11
N LEU A 159 6.07 -3.71 11.09
CA LEU A 159 5.53 -5.07 11.05
C LEU A 159 6.55 -6.08 11.60
N ASP A 160 6.05 -7.13 12.24
CA ASP A 160 6.85 -8.31 12.58
C ASP A 160 6.99 -9.24 11.35
N LEU A 161 7.99 -10.13 11.39
CA LEU A 161 8.28 -11.03 10.27
C LEU A 161 7.06 -11.85 9.81
N PRO A 162 6.24 -12.46 10.69
CA PRO A 162 5.05 -13.16 10.26
C PRO A 162 4.02 -12.28 9.54
N SER A 163 3.92 -10.99 9.91
CA SER A 163 3.03 -10.03 9.22
C SER A 163 3.58 -9.64 7.85
N ILE A 164 4.92 -9.52 7.72
CA ILE A 164 5.60 -9.26 6.44
C ILE A 164 5.35 -10.41 5.47
N GLU A 165 5.61 -11.66 5.88
CA GLU A 165 5.39 -12.85 5.04
C GLU A 165 3.94 -12.97 4.55
N ARG A 166 2.96 -12.64 5.42
CA ARG A 166 1.55 -12.62 5.03
C ARG A 166 1.22 -11.51 4.04
N LEU A 167 1.82 -10.32 4.23
CA LEU A 167 1.66 -9.20 3.30
C LEU A 167 2.25 -9.54 1.92
N GLU A 168 3.45 -10.13 1.88
CA GLU A 168 4.08 -10.60 0.65
C GLU A 168 3.18 -11.60 -0.10
N ALA A 169 2.65 -12.60 0.60
CA ALA A 169 1.73 -13.57 0.02
C ALA A 169 0.44 -12.92 -0.51
N ALA A 170 -0.12 -11.96 0.24
CA ALA A 170 -1.32 -11.23 -0.16
C ALA A 170 -1.07 -10.36 -1.40
N LEU A 171 0.08 -9.67 -1.46
CA LEU A 171 0.48 -8.88 -2.62
C LEU A 171 0.80 -9.75 -3.84
N ALA A 172 1.42 -10.91 -3.64
CA ALA A 172 1.69 -11.85 -4.73
C ALA A 172 0.41 -12.39 -5.37
N ALA A 173 -0.66 -12.54 -4.59
CA ALA A 173 -1.97 -13.00 -5.06
C ALA A 173 -2.89 -11.85 -5.54
N TRP A 174 -2.44 -10.60 -5.49
CA TRP A 174 -3.21 -9.44 -5.91
C TRP A 174 -3.22 -9.26 -7.43
N ASP A 175 -4.39 -9.13 -8.04
CA ASP A 175 -4.57 -8.98 -9.49
C ASP A 175 -4.68 -7.52 -9.96
N GLY A 176 -4.88 -6.58 -9.05
CA GLY A 176 -4.99 -5.15 -9.36
C GLY A 176 -3.64 -4.47 -9.60
N ALA A 177 -3.70 -3.19 -9.93
CA ALA A 177 -2.50 -2.39 -10.10
C ALA A 177 -1.85 -2.06 -8.75
N LEU A 178 -0.52 -2.10 -8.70
CA LEU A 178 0.28 -1.84 -7.49
C LEU A 178 1.34 -0.78 -7.77
N VAL A 179 1.42 0.21 -6.90
CA VAL A 179 2.57 1.11 -6.77
C VAL A 179 3.17 0.92 -5.39
N LEU A 180 4.41 0.46 -5.33
CA LEU A 180 5.11 0.08 -4.11
C LEU A 180 6.38 0.90 -3.96
N VAL A 181 6.51 1.65 -2.87
CA VAL A 181 7.80 2.18 -2.41
C VAL A 181 8.29 1.28 -1.32
N THR A 182 9.47 0.69 -1.48
CA THR A 182 10.09 -0.12 -0.43
C THR A 182 11.59 -0.25 -0.60
N HIS A 183 12.29 -0.34 0.52
CA HIS A 183 13.70 -0.73 0.60
C HIS A 183 13.88 -2.24 0.79
N ASP A 184 12.79 -2.99 0.98
CA ASP A 184 12.80 -4.44 1.08
C ASP A 184 12.87 -5.07 -0.32
N GLU A 185 14.04 -5.58 -0.67
CA GLU A 185 14.29 -6.19 -1.98
C GLU A 185 13.50 -7.49 -2.18
N ALA A 186 13.26 -8.25 -1.10
CA ALA A 186 12.49 -9.48 -1.17
C ALA A 186 11.02 -9.18 -1.50
N LEU A 187 10.42 -8.22 -0.79
CA LEU A 187 9.07 -7.74 -1.07
C LEU A 187 8.96 -7.17 -2.48
N ALA A 188 9.91 -6.32 -2.90
CA ALA A 188 9.91 -5.76 -4.25
C ALA A 188 9.94 -6.85 -5.32
N ALA A 189 10.90 -7.79 -5.22
CA ALA A 189 11.01 -8.91 -6.15
C ALA A 189 9.78 -9.82 -6.14
N ALA A 190 9.11 -9.99 -4.99
CA ALA A 190 7.89 -10.78 -4.88
C ALA A 190 6.68 -10.07 -5.47
N ALA A 191 6.59 -8.75 -5.38
CA ALA A 191 5.37 -8.00 -5.62
C ALA A 191 5.37 -7.16 -6.90
N THR A 192 6.53 -6.85 -7.51
CA THR A 192 6.61 -5.92 -8.67
C THR A 192 7.26 -6.54 -9.90
N THR A 193 7.01 -5.95 -11.07
CA THR A 193 7.54 -6.37 -12.37
C THR A 193 8.13 -5.21 -13.18
N THR A 194 7.98 -4.00 -12.66
CA THR A 194 8.45 -2.77 -13.30
C THR A 194 9.03 -1.87 -12.22
N THR A 195 10.14 -1.23 -12.49
CA THR A 195 10.74 -0.23 -11.60
C THR A 195 10.71 1.16 -12.24
N TRP A 196 10.18 2.14 -11.50
CA TRP A 196 10.33 3.56 -11.78
C TRP A 196 11.48 4.08 -10.91
N GLU A 197 12.66 4.24 -11.50
CA GLU A 197 13.85 4.75 -10.81
C GLU A 197 13.82 6.27 -10.77
N VAL A 198 13.74 6.85 -9.58
CA VAL A 198 13.74 8.31 -9.36
C VAL A 198 15.15 8.73 -8.96
N ALA A 199 15.86 9.35 -9.89
CA ALA A 199 17.23 9.81 -9.71
C ALA A 199 17.51 11.08 -10.53
N ASP A 200 18.40 11.94 -10.06
CA ASP A 200 18.90 13.12 -10.76
C ASP A 200 17.80 14.02 -11.37
N GLY A 201 16.69 14.15 -10.66
CA GLY A 201 15.55 14.95 -11.10
C GLY A 201 14.76 14.35 -12.27
N ARG A 202 14.84 13.03 -12.50
CA ARG A 202 14.16 12.29 -13.58
C ARG A 202 13.55 11.00 -13.07
N VAL A 203 12.72 10.39 -13.91
CA VAL A 203 12.13 9.06 -13.68
C VAL A 203 12.45 8.16 -14.88
N ASP A 204 13.23 7.12 -14.63
CA ASP A 204 13.52 6.08 -15.63
C ASP A 204 12.67 4.84 -15.39
N VAL A 205 12.04 4.33 -16.44
CA VAL A 205 11.20 3.12 -16.36
C VAL A 205 12.01 1.91 -16.82
N ARG A 206 12.08 0.88 -15.95
CA ARG A 206 12.77 -0.39 -16.27
C ARG A 206 11.81 -1.56 -16.05
N LEU A 207 11.86 -2.54 -16.94
CA LEU A 207 11.22 -3.84 -16.70
C LEU A 207 12.17 -4.70 -15.88
N ASP A 208 11.68 -5.29 -14.80
CA ASP A 208 12.48 -6.16 -13.95
C ASP A 208 12.61 -7.53 -14.67
N GLU A 209 13.84 -7.90 -15.06
CA GLU A 209 14.11 -9.18 -15.72
C GLU A 209 13.91 -10.33 -14.72
N GLY A 210 12.97 -11.26 -15.00
CA GLY A 210 12.92 -12.51 -14.26
C GLY A 210 11.57 -13.07 -13.83
N ARG A 211 10.43 -12.42 -14.09
CA ARG A 211 9.13 -13.07 -13.91
C ARG A 211 8.45 -13.31 -15.27
N PRO A 212 8.05 -14.59 -15.57
CA PRO A 212 7.12 -14.82 -16.67
C PRO A 212 5.83 -14.07 -16.32
N GLY A 213 5.43 -13.16 -17.22
CA GLY A 213 4.18 -12.43 -17.07
C GLY A 213 3.04 -13.42 -16.81
N VAL A 214 2.18 -13.08 -15.84
CA VAL A 214 0.87 -13.72 -15.72
C VAL A 214 0.13 -13.44 -17.02
N PRO A 215 -0.42 -14.44 -17.71
CA PRO A 215 -1.08 -14.30 -19.00
C PRO A 215 -2.35 -13.45 -18.93
#